data_a920583d3e2385111a260126af6c4d9e
#
_entry.id   a920583d3e2385111a260126af6c4d9e
#
_cell.length_a   1.000
_cell.length_b   1.000
_cell.length_c   1.000
_cell.angle_alpha   90.00
_cell.angle_beta   90.00
_cell.angle_gamma   90.00
#
_symmetry.space_group_name_H-M   'P 1'
#
loop_
_entity.id
_entity.type
_entity.pdbx_description
1 polymer ?
#
loop_
_entity_poly.entity_id
_entity_poly.type
_entity_poly.pdbx_seq_one_letter_code
_entity_poly.pdbx_strand_id
1 'polypeptide(L)'
;MKERINRWISEFIAEYSKRSEISTEWGEPIVGFADAYSPYIQNLPELISSSHGLPQDIMEDAASVIAYFVPFTRALAKSNNNGGEYASQQWADAYEQTNAMFGRLNSYIIDRLSEYGYRGAVHPAAGTFDHDKLISDWSFRHFAYAAGLGTFGINNMLITPKGCCGRYNTIVTNLDVAADKPMERELCLYKANGSCGICMKNCPTQAI
;
A
#
# COMPACT_ATOMS: atom_id res chain seq x y z
N MET A 1 -15.41 9.50 10.88
CA MET A 1 -14.85 8.13 10.91
C MET A 1 -13.40 8.07 10.41
N LYS A 2 -13.03 8.76 9.34
CA LYS A 2 -11.66 8.80 8.78
C LYS A 2 -10.57 9.05 9.84
N GLU A 3 -10.70 10.10 10.65
CA GLU A 3 -9.72 10.43 11.70
C GLU A 3 -9.56 9.32 12.74
N ARG A 4 -10.65 8.59 13.03
CA ARG A 4 -10.58 7.43 13.95
C ARG A 4 -9.78 6.29 13.34
N ILE A 5 -10.05 5.97 12.07
CA ILE A 5 -9.33 4.90 11.36
C ILE A 5 -7.84 5.24 11.26
N ASN A 6 -7.50 6.49 10.90
CA ASN A 6 -6.12 6.96 10.90
C ASN A 6 -5.44 6.74 12.26
N ARG A 7 -6.11 7.16 13.34
CA ARG A 7 -5.60 6.99 14.70
C ARG A 7 -5.45 5.51 15.07
N TRP A 8 -6.44 4.67 14.81
CA TRP A 8 -6.36 3.24 15.10
C TRP A 8 -5.19 2.55 14.38
N ILE A 9 -4.94 2.90 13.11
CA ILE A 9 -3.81 2.37 12.35
C ILE A 9 -2.48 2.81 12.97
N SER A 10 -2.33 4.10 13.27
CA SER A 10 -1.10 4.65 13.88
C SER A 10 -0.85 4.06 15.27
N GLU A 11 -1.86 4.01 16.13
CA GLU A 11 -1.77 3.46 17.48
C GLU A 11 -1.42 1.95 17.46
N PHE A 12 -2.07 1.19 16.56
CA PHE A 12 -1.79 -0.24 16.43
C PHE A 12 -0.33 -0.49 16.01
N ILE A 13 0.17 0.23 15.01
CA ILE A 13 1.56 0.06 14.53
C ILE A 13 2.55 0.44 15.63
N ALA A 14 2.31 1.56 16.33
CA ALA A 14 3.14 2.02 17.44
C ALA A 14 3.17 1.01 18.60
N GLU A 15 2.05 0.34 18.89
CA GLU A 15 2.01 -0.70 19.93
C GLU A 15 2.64 -2.01 19.43
N TYR A 16 2.38 -2.39 18.19
CA TYR A 16 2.96 -3.60 17.60
C TYR A 16 4.49 -3.56 17.57
N SER A 17 5.08 -2.39 17.29
CA SER A 17 6.54 -2.19 17.24
C SER A 17 7.26 -2.38 18.58
N LYS A 18 6.52 -2.35 19.71
CA LYS A 18 7.11 -2.54 21.04
C LYS A 18 7.32 -4.00 21.44
N ARG A 19 6.84 -4.94 20.62
CA ARG A 19 6.98 -6.36 20.90
C ARG A 19 8.43 -6.80 20.80
N SER A 20 8.88 -7.64 21.72
CA SER A 20 10.27 -8.08 21.81
C SER A 20 10.78 -8.86 20.60
N GLU A 21 9.87 -9.52 19.87
CA GLU A 21 10.17 -10.28 18.66
C GLU A 21 10.26 -9.41 17.38
N ILE A 22 9.94 -8.11 17.49
CA ILE A 22 9.93 -7.19 16.34
C ILE A 22 11.23 -6.38 16.34
N SER A 23 11.98 -6.50 15.25
CA SER A 23 13.20 -5.74 15.00
C SER A 23 13.00 -4.61 13.97
N THR A 24 11.85 -4.58 13.30
CA THR A 24 11.55 -3.59 12.27
C THR A 24 11.02 -2.31 12.89
N GLU A 25 11.62 -1.19 12.48
CA GLU A 25 11.14 0.15 12.80
C GLU A 25 10.36 0.71 11.61
N TRP A 26 9.10 1.04 11.84
CA TRP A 26 8.24 1.70 10.87
C TRP A 26 8.13 3.20 11.13
N GLY A 27 8.00 3.97 10.07
CA GLY A 27 7.59 5.37 10.17
C GLY A 27 6.08 5.50 10.32
N GLU A 28 5.64 6.72 10.59
CA GLU A 28 4.22 7.06 10.71
C GLU A 28 3.47 6.71 9.41
N PRO A 29 2.37 5.93 9.47
CA PRO A 29 1.62 5.54 8.28
C PRO A 29 0.95 6.74 7.59
N ILE A 30 0.59 6.54 6.33
CA ILE A 30 -0.32 7.43 5.59
C ILE A 30 -1.55 6.61 5.25
N VAL A 31 -2.74 7.15 5.48
CA VAL A 31 -4.02 6.50 5.21
C VAL A 31 -4.86 7.38 4.30
N GLY A 32 -5.54 6.78 3.36
CA GLY A 32 -6.49 7.45 2.48
C GLY A 32 -7.67 6.56 2.14
N PHE A 33 -8.69 7.15 1.55
CA PHE A 33 -9.98 6.53 1.32
C PHE A 33 -10.37 6.73 -0.15
N ALA A 34 -10.57 5.65 -0.87
CA ALA A 34 -11.05 5.70 -2.24
C ALA A 34 -12.52 5.28 -2.31
N ASP A 35 -13.27 5.89 -3.21
CA ASP A 35 -14.62 5.43 -3.56
C ASP A 35 -14.49 4.11 -4.33
N ALA A 36 -15.12 3.04 -3.82
CA ALA A 36 -15.10 1.71 -4.42
C ALA A 36 -15.66 1.69 -5.86
N TYR A 37 -16.51 2.65 -6.20
CA TYR A 37 -17.13 2.80 -7.53
C TYR A 37 -16.47 3.88 -8.40
N SER A 38 -15.36 4.48 -7.96
CA SER A 38 -14.68 5.48 -8.78
C SER A 38 -14.33 4.92 -10.17
N PRO A 39 -14.45 5.70 -11.25
CA PRO A 39 -14.14 5.24 -12.60
C PRO A 39 -12.73 4.66 -12.74
N TYR A 40 -11.77 5.20 -11.99
CA TYR A 40 -10.41 4.68 -11.98
C TYR A 40 -10.33 3.26 -11.43
N ILE A 41 -10.97 2.98 -10.28
CA ILE A 41 -10.99 1.63 -9.69
C ILE A 41 -11.74 0.65 -10.57
N GLN A 42 -12.89 1.06 -11.13
CA GLN A 42 -13.69 0.20 -12.00
C GLN A 42 -12.95 -0.15 -13.31
N ASN A 43 -11.97 0.66 -13.72
CA ASN A 43 -11.16 0.42 -14.91
C ASN A 43 -9.86 -0.37 -14.65
N LEU A 44 -9.58 -0.80 -13.40
CA LEU A 44 -8.35 -1.54 -13.08
C LEU A 44 -8.20 -2.86 -13.85
N PRO A 45 -9.26 -3.63 -14.16
CA PRO A 45 -9.14 -4.81 -15.01
C PRO A 45 -8.56 -4.51 -16.40
N GLU A 46 -8.85 -3.36 -16.98
CA GLU A 46 -8.28 -2.95 -18.26
C GLU A 46 -6.88 -2.33 -18.12
N LEU A 47 -6.65 -1.60 -17.03
CA LEU A 47 -5.37 -0.90 -16.80
C LEU A 47 -4.23 -1.84 -16.40
N ILE A 48 -4.53 -2.94 -15.71
CA ILE A 48 -3.52 -3.83 -15.12
C ILE A 48 -3.58 -5.21 -15.76
N SER A 49 -4.69 -5.91 -15.59
CA SER A 49 -4.92 -7.27 -16.08
C SER A 49 -6.40 -7.58 -15.99
N SER A 50 -6.94 -8.29 -16.97
CA SER A 50 -8.34 -8.76 -16.98
C SER A 50 -8.70 -9.64 -15.77
N SER A 51 -7.71 -10.16 -15.03
CA SER A 51 -7.91 -10.90 -13.79
C SER A 51 -7.95 -10.01 -12.56
N HIS A 52 -7.76 -8.69 -12.68
CA HIS A 52 -7.75 -7.79 -11.52
C HIS A 52 -9.15 -7.71 -10.90
N GLY A 53 -9.23 -8.06 -9.60
CA GLY A 53 -10.48 -8.00 -8.83
C GLY A 53 -10.94 -6.57 -8.55
N LEU A 54 -12.22 -6.41 -8.38
CA LEU A 54 -12.88 -5.18 -7.94
C LEU A 54 -13.29 -5.28 -6.46
N PRO A 55 -13.47 -4.15 -5.76
CA PRO A 55 -13.96 -4.16 -4.38
C PRO A 55 -15.27 -4.95 -4.21
N GLN A 56 -16.15 -4.93 -5.20
CA GLN A 56 -17.43 -5.64 -5.21
C GLN A 56 -17.29 -7.16 -5.28
N ASP A 57 -16.18 -7.67 -5.83
CA ASP A 57 -15.88 -9.11 -5.83
C ASP A 57 -15.55 -9.63 -4.43
N ILE A 58 -15.07 -8.75 -3.53
CA ILE A 58 -14.76 -9.07 -2.14
C ILE A 58 -15.97 -8.85 -1.25
N MET A 59 -16.72 -7.77 -1.49
CA MET A 59 -17.88 -7.35 -0.71
C MET A 59 -18.90 -6.69 -1.64
N GLU A 60 -20.06 -7.31 -1.84
CA GLU A 60 -21.10 -6.84 -2.77
C GLU A 60 -21.53 -5.39 -2.48
N ASP A 61 -21.63 -5.01 -1.20
CA ASP A 61 -21.99 -3.68 -0.75
C ASP A 61 -20.77 -2.79 -0.42
N ALA A 62 -19.60 -3.04 -1.06
CA ALA A 62 -18.41 -2.22 -0.89
C ALA A 62 -18.72 -0.76 -1.26
N ALA A 63 -18.48 0.17 -0.32
CA ALA A 63 -18.64 1.60 -0.54
C ALA A 63 -17.29 2.31 -0.65
N SER A 64 -16.32 1.92 0.18
CA SER A 64 -15.00 2.54 0.21
C SER A 64 -13.88 1.50 0.29
N VAL A 65 -12.70 1.90 -0.19
CA VAL A 65 -11.44 1.20 0.05
C VAL A 65 -10.56 2.05 0.94
N ILE A 66 -10.22 1.54 2.12
CA ILE A 66 -9.22 2.12 3.01
C ILE A 66 -7.86 1.65 2.50
N ALA A 67 -7.04 2.56 1.99
CA ALA A 67 -5.67 2.27 1.58
C ALA A 67 -4.70 2.89 2.57
N TYR A 68 -3.63 2.17 2.90
CA TYR A 68 -2.61 2.70 3.77
C TYR A 68 -1.21 2.28 3.34
N PHE A 69 -0.26 3.16 3.63
CA PHE A 69 1.17 2.96 3.39
C PHE A 69 1.92 3.06 4.71
N VAL A 70 2.73 2.04 5.00
CA VAL A 70 3.61 2.00 6.16
C VAL A 70 5.05 2.17 5.67
N PRO A 71 5.65 3.35 5.88
CA PRO A 71 7.00 3.61 5.41
C PRO A 71 8.04 2.89 6.29
N PHE A 72 9.09 2.40 5.67
CA PHE A 72 10.30 1.98 6.36
C PHE A 72 11.14 3.19 6.76
N THR A 73 11.91 3.05 7.82
CA THR A 73 12.85 4.09 8.23
C THR A 73 13.97 4.29 7.20
N ARG A 74 14.57 5.46 7.21
CA ARG A 74 15.72 5.75 6.32
C ARG A 74 16.92 4.82 6.60
N ALA A 75 17.10 4.42 7.86
CA ALA A 75 18.15 3.48 8.24
C ALA A 75 17.92 2.12 7.59
N LEU A 76 16.69 1.59 7.68
CA LEU A 76 16.30 0.34 7.04
C LEU A 76 16.44 0.40 5.51
N ALA A 77 15.99 1.49 4.88
CA ALA A 77 16.17 1.68 3.44
C ALA A 77 17.65 1.64 3.02
N LYS A 78 18.53 2.26 3.81
CA LYS A 78 19.97 2.29 3.55
C LYS A 78 20.66 0.94 3.78
N SER A 79 20.14 0.08 4.66
CA SER A 79 20.73 -1.23 4.93
C SER A 79 20.84 -2.07 3.65
N ASN A 80 19.95 -1.85 2.70
CA ASN A 80 19.91 -2.57 1.44
C ASN A 80 20.92 -2.06 0.38
N ASN A 81 21.57 -0.91 0.61
CA ASN A 81 22.55 -0.34 -0.33
C ASN A 81 23.85 -1.17 -0.45
N ASN A 82 24.17 -1.93 0.61
CA ASN A 82 25.39 -2.73 0.68
C ASN A 82 25.13 -4.23 0.47
N GLY A 83 23.90 -4.60 0.09
CA GLY A 83 23.44 -5.98 0.01
C GLY A 83 24.01 -6.79 -1.15
N GLY A 84 24.73 -6.17 -2.11
CA GLY A 84 25.23 -6.86 -3.29
C GLY A 84 24.08 -7.47 -4.10
N GLU A 85 24.17 -8.77 -4.37
CA GLU A 85 23.19 -9.52 -5.15
C GLU A 85 21.93 -9.88 -4.34
N TYR A 86 22.00 -9.85 -3.01
CA TYR A 86 20.90 -10.20 -2.11
C TYR A 86 20.47 -9.00 -1.28
N ALA A 87 19.20 -9.02 -0.87
CA ALA A 87 18.69 -8.05 0.10
C ALA A 87 19.41 -8.20 1.46
N SER A 88 19.54 -7.10 2.20
CA SER A 88 20.04 -7.16 3.56
C SER A 88 19.11 -7.99 4.47
N GLN A 89 19.67 -8.57 5.54
CA GLN A 89 18.86 -9.31 6.52
C GLN A 89 17.78 -8.41 7.11
N GLN A 90 18.12 -7.16 7.45
CA GLN A 90 17.14 -6.21 7.99
C GLN A 90 15.98 -5.94 7.03
N TRP A 91 16.24 -5.90 5.72
CA TRP A 91 15.20 -5.74 4.71
C TRP A 91 14.30 -6.98 4.62
N ALA A 92 14.89 -8.18 4.64
CA ALA A 92 14.15 -9.44 4.62
C ALA A 92 13.25 -9.57 5.87
N ASP A 93 13.80 -9.28 7.05
CA ASP A 93 13.06 -9.28 8.32
C ASP A 93 11.90 -8.27 8.28
N ALA A 94 12.17 -7.06 7.76
CA ALA A 94 11.14 -6.03 7.64
C ALA A 94 10.02 -6.43 6.67
N TYR A 95 10.35 -7.13 5.60
CA TYR A 95 9.34 -7.65 4.67
C TYR A 95 8.39 -8.64 5.37
N GLU A 96 8.94 -9.63 6.06
CA GLU A 96 8.19 -10.66 6.75
C GLU A 96 7.37 -10.08 7.93
N GLN A 97 8.02 -9.27 8.78
CA GLN A 97 7.37 -8.67 9.94
C GLN A 97 6.24 -7.71 9.55
N THR A 98 6.42 -6.96 8.46
CA THR A 98 5.35 -6.06 7.96
C THR A 98 4.17 -6.84 7.42
N ASN A 99 4.40 -7.95 6.70
CA ASN A 99 3.31 -8.79 6.21
C ASN A 99 2.52 -9.42 7.37
N ALA A 100 3.23 -9.92 8.38
CA ALA A 100 2.60 -10.47 9.58
C ALA A 100 1.81 -9.41 10.36
N MET A 101 2.36 -8.19 10.47
CA MET A 101 1.69 -7.04 11.07
C MET A 101 0.40 -6.69 10.32
N PHE A 102 0.43 -6.65 9.00
CA PHE A 102 -0.74 -6.30 8.19
C PHE A 102 -1.92 -7.24 8.40
N GLY A 103 -1.68 -8.55 8.50
CA GLY A 103 -2.75 -9.49 8.81
C GLY A 103 -3.46 -9.17 10.12
N ARG A 104 -2.69 -8.86 11.17
CA ARG A 104 -3.23 -8.49 12.49
C ARG A 104 -3.87 -7.10 12.50
N LEU A 105 -3.27 -6.12 11.82
CA LEU A 105 -3.81 -4.78 11.68
C LEU A 105 -5.15 -4.79 10.94
N ASN A 106 -5.23 -5.52 9.83
CA ASN A 106 -6.48 -5.64 9.08
C ASN A 106 -7.60 -6.22 9.94
N SER A 107 -7.34 -7.33 10.65
CA SER A 107 -8.34 -7.91 11.57
C SER A 107 -8.75 -6.90 12.64
N TYR A 108 -7.81 -6.23 13.27
CA TYR A 108 -8.10 -5.20 14.27
C TYR A 108 -8.99 -4.07 13.72
N ILE A 109 -8.70 -3.55 12.52
CA ILE A 109 -9.51 -2.48 11.91
C ILE A 109 -10.91 -2.99 11.56
N ILE A 110 -11.02 -4.21 11.03
CA ILE A 110 -12.32 -4.82 10.72
C ILE A 110 -13.17 -4.99 11.99
N ASP A 111 -12.58 -5.48 13.08
CA ASP A 111 -13.24 -5.60 14.37
C ASP A 111 -13.71 -4.24 14.88
N ARG A 112 -12.84 -3.21 14.81
CA ARG A 112 -13.20 -1.84 15.19
C ARG A 112 -14.32 -1.25 14.33
N LEU A 113 -14.34 -1.53 13.02
CA LEU A 113 -15.44 -1.11 12.15
C LEU A 113 -16.76 -1.76 12.55
N SER A 114 -16.72 -3.05 12.93
CA SER A 114 -17.93 -3.80 13.34
C SER A 114 -18.58 -3.23 14.59
N GLU A 115 -17.81 -2.66 15.53
CA GLU A 115 -18.34 -1.97 16.71
C GLU A 115 -19.22 -0.74 16.34
N TYR A 116 -19.04 -0.21 15.13
CA TYR A 116 -19.82 0.91 14.59
C TYR A 116 -20.86 0.49 13.54
N GLY A 117 -21.10 -0.82 13.41
CA GLY A 117 -22.10 -1.37 12.48
C GLY A 117 -21.61 -1.47 11.02
N TYR A 118 -20.31 -1.30 10.76
CA TYR A 118 -19.74 -1.45 9.44
C TYR A 118 -19.02 -2.80 9.30
N ARG A 119 -18.93 -3.28 8.06
CA ARG A 119 -18.20 -4.47 7.71
C ARG A 119 -16.92 -4.11 6.98
N GLY A 120 -15.91 -4.94 7.11
CA GLY A 120 -14.67 -4.84 6.35
C GLY A 120 -14.22 -6.22 5.88
N ALA A 121 -13.52 -6.25 4.78
CA ALA A 121 -12.90 -7.44 4.22
C ALA A 121 -11.57 -7.09 3.53
N VAL A 122 -10.71 -8.10 3.38
CA VAL A 122 -9.46 -7.98 2.66
C VAL A 122 -9.43 -8.95 1.50
N HIS A 123 -8.72 -8.57 0.44
CA HIS A 123 -8.47 -9.49 -0.65
C HIS A 123 -7.65 -10.69 -0.16
N PRO A 124 -8.05 -11.93 -0.46
CA PRO A 124 -7.28 -13.11 -0.10
C PRO A 124 -5.99 -13.17 -0.91
N ALA A 125 -4.94 -12.48 -0.44
CA ALA A 125 -3.67 -12.35 -1.17
C ALA A 125 -2.89 -13.67 -1.33
N ALA A 126 -3.21 -14.69 -0.52
CA ALA A 126 -2.57 -16.00 -0.60
C ALA A 126 -3.13 -16.81 -1.78
N GLY A 127 -2.31 -17.08 -2.78
CA GLY A 127 -2.66 -17.94 -3.91
C GLY A 127 -3.19 -17.23 -5.16
N THR A 128 -3.24 -15.90 -5.16
CA THR A 128 -3.74 -15.10 -6.30
C THR A 128 -2.61 -14.49 -7.15
N PHE A 129 -1.35 -14.67 -6.75
CA PHE A 129 -0.20 -14.20 -7.53
C PHE A 129 0.14 -15.21 -8.63
N ASP A 130 0.08 -14.79 -9.88
CA ASP A 130 0.52 -15.58 -11.04
C ASP A 130 2.06 -15.52 -11.12
N HIS A 131 2.73 -16.60 -10.73
CA HIS A 131 4.19 -16.70 -10.70
C HIS A 131 4.82 -16.76 -12.11
N ASP A 132 4.08 -17.17 -13.12
CA ASP A 132 4.59 -17.25 -14.50
C ASP A 132 4.55 -15.87 -15.16
N LYS A 133 3.48 -15.13 -14.94
CA LYS A 133 3.30 -13.77 -15.48
C LYS A 133 3.81 -12.67 -14.56
N LEU A 134 4.15 -13.00 -13.31
CA LEU A 134 4.53 -12.06 -12.25
C LEU A 134 3.47 -10.98 -11.99
N ILE A 135 2.19 -11.35 -12.06
CA ILE A 135 1.05 -10.46 -11.90
C ILE A 135 0.22 -10.86 -10.69
N SER A 136 -0.19 -9.86 -9.90
CA SER A 136 -1.20 -10.01 -8.87
C SER A 136 -2.55 -9.53 -9.39
N ASP A 137 -3.61 -10.21 -9.01
CA ASP A 137 -4.99 -9.83 -9.27
C ASP A 137 -5.52 -8.72 -8.34
N TRP A 138 -4.66 -8.17 -7.46
CA TRP A 138 -4.98 -7.08 -6.55
C TRP A 138 -3.81 -6.13 -6.37
N SER A 139 -3.91 -4.92 -6.90
CA SER A 139 -2.83 -3.94 -6.86
C SER A 139 -3.02 -2.89 -5.77
N PHE A 140 -2.47 -3.14 -4.59
CA PHE A 140 -2.46 -2.18 -3.48
C PHE A 140 -2.01 -0.77 -3.88
N ARG A 141 -1.06 -0.65 -4.80
CA ARG A 141 -0.54 0.65 -5.26
C ARG A 141 -1.56 1.47 -6.03
N HIS A 142 -2.38 0.82 -6.86
CA HIS A 142 -3.41 1.52 -7.62
C HIS A 142 -4.57 1.97 -6.73
N PHE A 143 -4.96 1.17 -5.74
CA PHE A 143 -5.90 1.62 -4.71
C PHE A 143 -5.34 2.78 -3.88
N ALA A 144 -4.06 2.72 -3.51
CA ALA A 144 -3.40 3.81 -2.78
C ALA A 144 -3.30 5.10 -3.62
N TYR A 145 -3.10 4.98 -4.94
CA TYR A 145 -3.18 6.13 -5.86
C TYR A 145 -4.59 6.73 -5.88
N ALA A 146 -5.61 5.89 -6.04
CA ALA A 146 -7.01 6.32 -6.04
C ALA A 146 -7.41 7.01 -4.70
N ALA A 147 -6.82 6.56 -3.59
CA ALA A 147 -6.99 7.12 -2.26
C ALA A 147 -6.09 8.35 -1.98
N GLY A 148 -5.39 8.88 -2.98
CA GLY A 148 -4.60 10.11 -2.88
C GLY A 148 -3.29 9.99 -2.09
N LEU A 149 -2.74 8.77 -1.90
CA LEU A 149 -1.53 8.59 -1.11
C LEU A 149 -0.25 9.03 -1.85
N GLY A 150 -0.28 9.10 -3.18
CA GLY A 150 0.91 9.45 -3.95
C GLY A 150 0.71 9.40 -5.46
N THR A 151 1.81 9.50 -6.21
CA THR A 151 1.84 9.43 -7.68
C THR A 151 2.81 8.37 -8.17
N PHE A 152 2.52 7.75 -9.32
CA PHE A 152 3.40 6.74 -9.89
C PHE A 152 4.67 7.36 -10.49
N GLY A 153 5.83 6.89 -10.03
CA GLY A 153 7.11 7.20 -10.65
C GLY A 153 7.31 6.48 -11.99
N ILE A 154 8.33 6.88 -12.75
CA ILE A 154 8.72 6.21 -14.00
C ILE A 154 9.15 4.76 -13.79
N ASN A 155 9.53 4.39 -12.57
CA ASN A 155 9.87 3.02 -12.16
C ASN A 155 8.65 2.19 -11.70
N ASN A 156 7.45 2.67 -12.00
CA ASN A 156 6.19 2.03 -11.60
C ASN A 156 6.00 1.84 -10.07
N MET A 157 6.79 2.52 -9.24
CA MET A 157 6.55 2.60 -7.80
C MET A 157 5.63 3.76 -7.48
N LEU A 158 4.68 3.56 -6.57
CA LEU A 158 3.90 4.68 -6.04
C LEU A 158 4.77 5.45 -5.05
N ILE A 159 4.98 6.73 -5.31
CA ILE A 159 5.78 7.63 -4.48
C ILE A 159 4.81 8.44 -3.62
N THR A 160 4.95 8.36 -2.31
CA THR A 160 4.18 9.16 -1.35
C THR A 160 5.01 10.36 -0.87
N PRO A 161 4.42 11.31 -0.13
CA PRO A 161 5.19 12.37 0.54
C PRO A 161 6.27 11.84 1.52
N LYS A 162 6.14 10.57 1.95
CA LYS A 162 7.13 9.86 2.78
C LYS A 162 8.05 8.93 1.97
N GLY A 163 8.06 9.05 0.64
CA GLY A 163 8.81 8.21 -0.27
C GLY A 163 8.06 6.96 -0.70
N CYS A 164 8.77 6.00 -1.31
CA CYS A 164 8.20 4.74 -1.78
C CYS A 164 8.79 3.50 -1.07
N CYS A 165 9.70 3.72 -0.11
CA CYS A 165 10.29 2.65 0.66
C CYS A 165 9.38 2.27 1.82
N GLY A 166 8.64 1.18 1.69
CA GLY A 166 7.61 0.72 2.62
C GLY A 166 6.63 -0.22 1.95
N ARG A 167 5.50 -0.46 2.58
CA ARG A 167 4.51 -1.39 2.08
C ARG A 167 3.10 -0.78 2.11
N TYR A 168 2.30 -1.17 1.13
CA TYR A 168 0.89 -0.79 1.00
C TYR A 168 -0.01 -1.95 1.38
N ASN A 169 -1.19 -1.64 1.90
CA ASN A 169 -2.27 -2.59 2.05
C ASN A 169 -3.62 -1.89 1.95
N THR A 170 -4.70 -2.67 1.86
CA THR A 170 -6.07 -2.16 1.70
C THR A 170 -7.07 -2.97 2.51
N ILE A 171 -8.15 -2.32 2.90
CA ILE A 171 -9.36 -2.93 3.48
C ILE A 171 -10.55 -2.41 2.67
N VAL A 172 -11.36 -3.31 2.14
CA VAL A 172 -12.65 -2.99 1.52
C VAL A 172 -13.70 -2.89 2.62
N THR A 173 -14.61 -1.91 2.55
CA THR A 173 -15.63 -1.70 3.58
C THR A 173 -16.92 -1.14 2.99
N ASN A 174 -18.04 -1.45 3.63
CA ASN A 174 -19.32 -0.82 3.34
C ASN A 174 -19.51 0.53 4.06
N LEU A 175 -18.50 1.00 4.78
CA LEU A 175 -18.48 2.35 5.33
C LEU A 175 -18.41 3.37 4.19
N ASP A 176 -19.48 4.13 4.00
CA ASP A 176 -19.51 5.25 3.07
C ASP A 176 -18.88 6.49 3.71
N VAL A 177 -17.73 6.92 3.18
CA VAL A 177 -17.04 8.15 3.58
C VAL A 177 -16.62 8.93 2.33
N ALA A 178 -16.57 10.26 2.45
CA ALA A 178 -16.07 11.09 1.36
C ALA A 178 -14.67 10.62 0.92
N ALA A 179 -14.54 10.21 -0.33
CA ALA A 179 -13.25 9.75 -0.88
C ALA A 179 -12.22 10.89 -0.90
N ASP A 180 -10.96 10.52 -0.71
CA ASP A 180 -9.84 11.40 -0.99
C ASP A 180 -9.61 11.44 -2.50
N LYS A 181 -9.11 12.56 -2.99
CA LYS A 181 -8.84 12.70 -4.43
C LYS A 181 -7.40 12.26 -4.75
N PRO A 182 -7.17 11.66 -5.93
CA PRO A 182 -5.81 11.46 -6.41
C PRO A 182 -4.99 12.73 -6.31
N MET A 183 -3.71 12.59 -5.97
CA MET A 183 -2.82 13.71 -5.77
C MET A 183 -2.54 14.43 -7.10
N GLU A 184 -2.78 15.74 -7.16
CA GLU A 184 -2.49 16.54 -8.36
C GLU A 184 -0.99 16.82 -8.53
N ARG A 185 -0.26 16.97 -7.40
CA ARG A 185 1.16 17.23 -7.41
C ARG A 185 1.96 15.99 -7.79
N GLU A 186 2.69 16.05 -8.89
CA GLU A 186 3.61 14.97 -9.28
C GLU A 186 4.81 14.89 -8.31
N LEU A 187 5.03 13.71 -7.74
CA LEU A 187 6.11 13.45 -6.77
C LEU A 187 7.36 12.87 -7.41
N CYS A 188 7.27 12.28 -8.59
CA CYS A 188 8.43 11.85 -9.36
C CYS A 188 9.13 13.05 -9.96
N LEU A 189 10.31 13.38 -9.49
CA LEU A 189 11.07 14.54 -9.96
C LEU A 189 11.39 14.50 -11.46
N TYR A 190 11.56 13.29 -12.02
CA TYR A 190 11.75 13.15 -13.46
C TYR A 190 10.50 13.54 -14.25
N LYS A 191 9.33 13.08 -13.83
CA LYS A 191 8.05 13.44 -14.47
C LYS A 191 7.68 14.90 -14.22
N ALA A 192 7.98 15.42 -13.03
CA ALA A 192 7.66 16.78 -12.65
C ALA A 192 8.51 17.84 -13.41
N ASN A 193 9.81 17.61 -13.59
CA ASN A 193 10.73 18.61 -14.13
C ASN A 193 12.03 18.07 -14.76
N GLY A 194 12.16 16.73 -14.92
CA GLY A 194 13.35 16.12 -15.53
C GLY A 194 14.60 16.10 -14.64
N SER A 195 14.55 16.55 -13.38
CA SER A 195 15.75 16.73 -12.54
C SER A 195 16.30 15.44 -11.91
N CYS A 196 15.65 14.29 -12.12
CA CYS A 196 16.08 13.00 -11.62
C CYS A 196 16.26 12.01 -12.79
N GLY A 197 16.17 10.73 -12.57
CA GLY A 197 16.35 9.66 -13.55
C GLY A 197 17.29 8.57 -13.02
N ILE A 198 17.53 8.59 -11.69
CA ILE A 198 18.42 7.64 -11.03
C ILE A 198 17.95 6.20 -11.23
N CYS A 199 16.62 5.95 -11.17
CA CYS A 199 16.07 4.61 -11.36
C CYS A 199 16.33 4.07 -12.79
N MET A 200 16.27 4.92 -13.82
CA MET A 200 16.63 4.54 -15.20
C MET A 200 18.12 4.22 -15.32
N LYS A 201 18.97 5.09 -14.76
CA LYS A 201 20.43 4.93 -14.86
C LYS A 201 20.94 3.70 -14.13
N ASN A 202 20.27 3.31 -13.05
CA ASN A 202 20.66 2.18 -12.19
C ASN A 202 19.84 0.91 -12.45
N CYS A 203 18.94 0.90 -13.44
CA CYS A 203 18.19 -0.30 -13.78
C CYS A 203 19.12 -1.37 -14.37
N PRO A 204 19.32 -2.51 -13.70
CA PRO A 204 20.29 -3.53 -14.17
C PRO A 204 19.84 -4.19 -15.47
N THR A 205 18.54 -4.20 -15.77
CA THR A 205 17.95 -4.81 -16.96
C THR A 205 17.58 -3.79 -18.01
N GLN A 206 17.77 -2.49 -17.75
CA GLN A 206 17.36 -1.38 -18.62
C GLN A 206 15.85 -1.43 -18.99
N ALA A 207 15.03 -1.94 -18.09
CA ALA A 207 13.59 -2.06 -18.29
C ALA A 207 12.81 -0.76 -18.03
N ILE A 208 13.49 0.30 -17.53
CA ILE A 208 12.91 1.61 -17.22
C ILE A 208 13.42 2.64 -18.22
#